data_b714a530771ed029ae868e9802a5d79a
#
_entry.id   b714a530771ed029ae868e9802a5d79a
#
_cell.length_a   1.000
_cell.length_b   1.000
_cell.length_c   1.000
_cell.angle_alpha   90.00
_cell.angle_beta   90.00
_cell.angle_gamma   90.00
#
_symmetry.space_group_name_H-M   'P 1'
#
loop_
_entity.id
_entity.type
_entity.pdbx_description
1 polymer ?
#
loop_
_entity_poly.entity_id
_entity_poly.type
_entity_poly.pdbx_seq_one_letter_code
_entity_poly.pdbx_strand_id
1 'polypeptide(L)' 'MSTTITVEGMACGHCEQTVEEALREVSGVTDATADREAERASVDGDADVTALVQAVEDAGYIAHA' A
#
# COMPACT_ATOMS: atom_id res chain seq x y z
N MET A 1 4.54 -6.51 12.89
CA MET A 1 4.83 -7.44 11.79
C MET A 1 4.78 -6.68 10.47
N SER A 2 5.54 -7.11 9.48
CA SER A 2 5.53 -6.44 8.19
C SER A 2 4.85 -7.31 7.13
N THR A 3 4.13 -6.66 6.23
CA THR A 3 3.41 -7.30 5.14
C THR A 3 3.78 -6.58 3.86
N THR A 4 4.04 -7.35 2.80
CA THR A 4 4.32 -6.79 1.48
C THR A 4 3.20 -7.17 0.53
N ILE A 5 2.68 -6.18 -0.18
CA ILE A 5 1.67 -6.41 -1.21
C ILE A 5 2.19 -5.88 -2.55
N THR A 6 1.65 -6.42 -3.64
CA THR A 6 1.98 -5.94 -4.98
C THR A 6 1.02 -4.81 -5.32
N VAL A 7 1.56 -3.68 -5.81
CA VAL A 7 0.76 -2.53 -6.22
C VAL A 7 1.15 -2.13 -7.63
N GLU A 8 0.20 -2.16 -8.54
CA GLU A 8 0.41 -1.80 -9.95
C GLU A 8 -0.25 -0.47 -10.26
N GLY A 9 0.27 0.22 -11.26
CA GLY A 9 -0.28 1.49 -11.71
C GLY A 9 0.39 2.71 -11.13
N MET A 10 1.40 2.54 -10.30
CA MET A 10 2.17 3.67 -9.78
C MET A 10 3.12 4.17 -10.87
N ALA A 11 2.88 5.38 -11.36
CA ALA A 11 3.64 5.94 -12.48
C ALA A 11 4.72 6.93 -12.05
N CYS A 12 4.66 7.45 -10.84
CA CYS A 12 5.60 8.49 -10.37
C CYS A 12 5.65 8.50 -8.83
N GLY A 13 6.55 9.30 -8.29
CA GLY A 13 6.70 9.42 -6.84
C GLY A 13 5.45 9.90 -6.12
N HIS A 14 4.64 10.71 -6.79
CA HIS A 14 3.36 11.16 -6.22
C HIS A 14 2.40 9.98 -6.03
N CYS A 15 2.41 9.04 -6.96
CA CYS A 15 1.60 7.83 -6.84
C CYS A 15 2.03 6.98 -5.65
N GLU A 16 3.34 6.85 -5.46
CA GLU A 16 3.88 6.16 -4.27
C GLU A 16 3.39 6.81 -2.99
N GLN A 17 3.42 8.12 -2.95
CA GLN A 17 2.96 8.89 -1.80
C GLN A 17 1.48 8.66 -1.52
N THR A 18 0.66 8.67 -2.56
CA THR A 18 -0.78 8.43 -2.45
C THR A 18 -1.06 7.04 -1.88
N VAL A 19 -0.34 6.03 -2.36
CA VAL A 19 -0.48 4.66 -1.88
C VAL A 19 -0.06 4.58 -0.40
N GLU A 20 1.07 5.19 -0.07
CA GLU A 20 1.54 5.20 1.32
C GLU A 20 0.53 5.82 2.26
N GLU A 21 -0.05 6.95 1.88
CA GLU A 21 -1.05 7.63 2.69
C GLU A 21 -2.31 6.76 2.85
N ALA A 22 -2.76 6.15 1.78
CA ALA A 22 -3.92 5.27 1.83
C ALA A 22 -3.69 4.10 2.78
N LEU A 23 -2.51 3.50 2.73
CA LEU A 23 -2.16 2.39 3.61
C LEU A 23 -2.07 2.83 5.06
N ARG A 24 -1.52 4.01 5.32
CA ARG A 24 -1.39 4.52 6.69
C ARG A 24 -2.73 4.81 7.34
N GLU A 25 -3.76 5.04 6.55
CA GLU A 25 -5.11 5.26 7.08
C GLU A 25 -5.80 3.97 7.52
N VAL A 26 -5.27 2.82 7.16
CA VAL A 26 -5.83 1.54 7.59
C VAL A 26 -5.52 1.33 9.07
N SER A 27 -6.55 0.92 9.83
CA SER A 27 -6.38 0.62 11.26
C SER A 27 -5.33 -0.46 11.47
N GLY A 28 -4.42 -0.22 12.40
CA GLY A 28 -3.36 -1.16 12.74
C GLY A 28 -2.07 -0.93 11.99
N VAL A 29 -2.05 -0.07 10.97
CA VAL A 29 -0.83 0.25 10.23
C VAL A 29 -0.03 1.29 11.03
N THR A 30 1.25 0.96 11.30
CA THR A 30 2.16 1.87 11.98
C THR A 30 3.06 2.62 10.99
N ASP A 31 3.36 2.01 9.84
CA ASP A 31 4.14 2.64 8.79
C ASP A 31 3.87 1.95 7.46
N ALA A 32 4.10 2.66 6.36
CA ALA A 32 3.92 2.11 5.03
C ALA A 32 4.91 2.78 4.06
N THR A 33 5.48 1.97 3.18
CA THR A 33 6.42 2.42 2.15
C THR A 33 6.03 1.79 0.82
N ALA A 34 5.92 2.60 -0.22
CA ALA A 34 5.62 2.10 -1.56
C ALA A 34 6.83 2.27 -2.48
N ASP A 35 7.03 1.30 -3.37
CA ASP A 35 8.12 1.31 -4.35
C ASP A 35 7.53 1.00 -5.73
N ARG A 36 7.47 2.03 -6.57
CA ARG A 36 6.89 1.89 -7.92
C ARG A 36 7.76 1.05 -8.85
N GLU A 37 9.06 1.02 -8.65
CA GLU A 37 9.96 0.25 -9.50
C GLU A 37 9.82 -1.24 -9.25
N ALA A 38 9.63 -1.62 -8.00
CA ALA A 38 9.40 -3.01 -7.61
C ALA A 38 7.92 -3.39 -7.67
N GLU A 39 7.03 -2.42 -7.87
CA GLU A 39 5.59 -2.59 -7.86
C GLU A 39 5.10 -3.22 -6.56
N ARG A 40 5.64 -2.73 -5.45
CA ARG A 40 5.36 -3.29 -4.13
C ARG A 40 5.12 -2.19 -3.11
N ALA A 41 4.41 -2.56 -2.06
CA ALA A 41 4.28 -1.71 -0.89
C ALA A 41 4.53 -2.56 0.34
N SER A 42 5.34 -2.05 1.25
CA SER A 42 5.65 -2.69 2.53
C SER A 42 4.88 -1.97 3.62
N VAL A 43 4.22 -2.74 4.47
CA VAL A 43 3.38 -2.19 5.54
C VAL A 43 3.80 -2.82 6.86
N ASP A 44 4.03 -1.98 7.86
CA ASP A 44 4.30 -2.43 9.22
C ASP A 44 3.06 -2.24 10.07
N GLY A 45 2.82 -3.17 10.97
CA GLY A 45 1.70 -3.13 11.89
C GLY A 45 0.83 -4.38 11.79
N ASP A 46 -0.30 -4.34 12.48
CA ASP A 46 -1.24 -5.46 12.59
C ASP A 46 -2.48 -5.24 11.74
N ALA A 47 -2.30 -4.92 10.47
CA ALA A 47 -3.41 -4.71 9.56
C ALA A 47 -3.68 -5.96 8.74
N ASP A 48 -4.96 -6.18 8.41
CA ASP A 48 -5.38 -7.28 7.57
C ASP A 48 -4.97 -7.00 6.12
N VAL A 49 -4.40 -8.00 5.45
CA VAL A 49 -4.01 -7.88 4.04
C VAL A 49 -5.19 -7.45 3.16
N THR A 50 -6.38 -8.00 3.42
CA THR A 50 -7.59 -7.62 2.68
C THR A 50 -7.88 -6.13 2.81
N ALA A 51 -7.71 -5.57 4.01
CA ALA A 51 -7.92 -4.14 4.23
C ALA A 51 -6.87 -3.30 3.51
N LEU A 52 -5.64 -3.77 3.45
CA LEU A 52 -4.56 -3.08 2.73
C LEU A 52 -4.84 -3.03 1.24
N VAL A 53 -5.20 -4.18 0.66
CA VAL A 53 -5.54 -4.26 -0.76
C VAL A 53 -6.73 -3.34 -1.07
N GLN A 54 -7.74 -3.36 -0.23
CA GLN A 54 -8.93 -2.52 -0.40
C GLN A 54 -8.57 -1.03 -0.37
N ALA A 55 -7.72 -0.62 0.56
CA ALA A 55 -7.30 0.77 0.67
C ALA A 55 -6.58 1.25 -0.59
N VAL A 56 -5.72 0.41 -1.16
CA VAL A 56 -4.99 0.74 -2.39
C VAL A 56 -5.96 0.83 -3.57
N GLU A 57 -6.91 -0.09 -3.66
CA GLU A 57 -7.91 -0.07 -4.73
C GLU A 57 -8.80 1.17 -4.64
N ASP A 58 -9.17 1.57 -3.43
CA ASP A 58 -9.95 2.78 -3.21
C ASP A 58 -9.18 4.03 -3.64
N ALA A 59 -7.86 3.99 -3.59
CA ALA A 59 -7.01 5.09 -4.05
C ALA A 59 -6.85 5.12 -5.57
N GLY A 60 -7.35 4.11 -6.28
CA GLY A 60 -7.33 4.05 -7.73
C GLY A 60 -6.22 3.21 -8.34
N TYR A 61 -5.59 2.35 -7.56
CA TYR A 61 -4.51 1.48 -8.01
C TYR A 61 -4.94 0.02 -7.94
N ILE A 62 -4.13 -0.85 -8.55
CA ILE A 62 -4.38 -2.29 -8.54
C ILE A 62 -3.48 -2.91 -7.48
N ALA A 63 -4.05 -3.67 -6.57
CA ALA A 63 -3.28 -4.31 -5.51
C ALA A 63 -3.56 -5.81 -5.45
N HIS A 64 -2.52 -6.56 -5.12
CA HIS A 64 -2.58 -8.00 -4.93
C HIS A 64 -1.86 -8.39 -3.65
N ALA A 65 -2.41 -9.35 -2.95
CA ALA A 65 -1.81 -9.89 -1.73
C ALA A 65 -0.51 -10.64 -2.02
#